data_280e9d942599cbbf30ebc8a510edf056
#
_entry.id   280e9d942599cbbf30ebc8a510edf056
#
_cell.length_a   1.000
_cell.length_b   1.000
_cell.length_c   1.000
_cell.angle_alpha   90.00
_cell.angle_beta   90.00
_cell.angle_gamma   90.00
#
_symmetry.space_group_name_H-M   'P 1'
#
loop_
_entity.id
_entity.type
_entity.pdbx_description
1 polymer ?
#
loop_
_entity_poly.entity_id
_entity_poly.type
_entity_poly.pdbx_seq_one_letter_code
_entity_poly.pdbx_strand_id
1 'polypeptide(L)'
;MRIYFDHAASTPCDPRVVEAMMPYFTNDFGNGDSQHSFGRDTAKAIADARATIAKLINCQPNELYFTASGTESDNWALKGAAFARKNRGNHIIISAIEHHAVLVSAEWLAKQGFKVTLLKPDETGIINVSELEKHIDDQTILVSIMHANNEVGTIQPIKELAKVAHDHGALFHADCVQSVPYMHIDVKDIGADMITFSAHKFYGPKGVGALYIRNGLKIDKLVSGGGQERSQRGGTSNTPAIVGMAKALEIANEQMEQNNAHIAKLRDHFVDRVLAEIPYVRFNGNRDHRVPSIANFSFEFVEGEGILMLMDLAGVAVSSGSACSSGSLDPSHVLLAMGVPIEVSHGSIRFSFGKHNTMEEVDYAVDKLKDAIARLRQMSPLFNVKTGGTYNV
;
A
#
# COMPACT_ATOMS: atom_id res chain seq x y z
N MET A 1 -27.48 -0.03 8.41
CA MET A 1 -26.40 -1.02 8.22
C MET A 1 -25.10 -0.27 8.37
N ARG A 2 -24.02 -0.89 8.87
CA ARG A 2 -22.70 -0.25 8.95
C ARG A 2 -21.73 -1.09 8.15
N ILE A 3 -21.35 -0.60 6.97
CA ILE A 3 -20.55 -1.30 5.98
C ILE A 3 -19.18 -0.64 5.87
N TYR A 4 -18.10 -1.44 5.81
CA TYR A 4 -16.74 -0.94 5.70
C TYR A 4 -16.13 -1.39 4.38
N PHE A 5 -16.00 -0.46 3.43
CA PHE A 5 -15.36 -0.64 2.12
C PHE A 5 -14.11 0.23 1.98
N ASP A 6 -13.32 0.32 3.08
CA ASP A 6 -12.06 1.06 3.11
C ASP A 6 -10.88 0.20 3.63
N HIS A 7 -10.86 -1.09 3.26
CA HIS A 7 -9.81 -2.03 3.67
C HIS A 7 -8.42 -1.68 3.15
N ALA A 8 -8.31 -0.93 2.06
CA ALA A 8 -7.04 -0.42 1.56
C ALA A 8 -6.43 0.66 2.48
N ALA A 9 -7.23 1.36 3.28
CA ALA A 9 -6.72 2.27 4.31
C ALA A 9 -6.26 1.52 5.56
N SER A 10 -7.07 0.60 6.09
CA SER A 10 -6.71 -0.26 7.23
C SER A 10 -7.69 -1.44 7.32
N THR A 11 -7.25 -2.55 7.90
CA THR A 11 -8.12 -3.68 8.21
C THR A 11 -8.36 -3.81 9.73
N PRO A 12 -9.47 -4.42 10.18
CA PRO A 12 -9.62 -4.83 11.57
C PRO A 12 -8.57 -5.88 11.92
N CYS A 13 -8.10 -5.91 13.16
CA CYS A 13 -7.21 -6.97 13.61
C CYS A 13 -8.00 -8.28 13.75
N ASP A 14 -7.46 -9.38 13.21
CA ASP A 14 -8.10 -10.70 13.33
C ASP A 14 -8.13 -11.13 14.81
N PRO A 15 -9.26 -11.66 15.34
CA PRO A 15 -9.34 -12.07 16.75
C PRO A 15 -8.24 -13.04 17.17
N ARG A 16 -7.83 -13.96 16.31
CA ARG A 16 -6.73 -14.93 16.57
C ARG A 16 -5.37 -14.23 16.69
N VAL A 17 -5.21 -13.10 16.01
CA VAL A 17 -4.01 -12.26 16.12
C VAL A 17 -4.02 -11.53 17.45
N VAL A 18 -5.17 -10.97 17.86
CA VAL A 18 -5.31 -10.30 19.17
C VAL A 18 -5.01 -11.30 20.29
N GLU A 19 -5.56 -12.51 20.22
CA GLU A 19 -5.30 -13.58 21.21
C GLU A 19 -3.79 -13.91 21.29
N ALA A 20 -3.11 -14.03 20.17
CA ALA A 20 -1.66 -14.28 20.13
C ALA A 20 -0.83 -13.15 20.73
N MET A 21 -1.31 -11.91 20.66
CA MET A 21 -0.64 -10.71 21.22
C MET A 21 -0.82 -10.59 22.74
N MET A 22 -1.96 -11.03 23.28
CA MET A 22 -2.37 -10.74 24.67
C MET A 22 -1.34 -11.13 25.74
N PRO A 23 -0.66 -12.30 25.69
CA PRO A 23 0.32 -12.68 26.72
C PRO A 23 1.44 -11.64 26.90
N TYR A 24 1.85 -10.97 25.83
CA TYR A 24 2.98 -10.04 25.82
C TYR A 24 2.66 -8.65 26.41
N PHE A 25 1.41 -8.41 26.76
CA PHE A 25 1.02 -7.19 27.48
C PHE A 25 1.09 -7.36 29.01
N THR A 26 0.90 -8.57 29.51
CA THR A 26 0.71 -8.81 30.96
C THR A 26 1.60 -9.89 31.55
N ASN A 27 1.79 -11.00 30.87
CA ASN A 27 2.51 -12.16 31.40
C ASN A 27 3.97 -12.17 30.94
N ASP A 28 4.18 -12.10 29.62
CA ASP A 28 5.48 -12.22 28.97
C ASP A 28 6.01 -10.83 28.51
N PHE A 29 5.92 -9.85 29.41
CA PHE A 29 6.16 -8.42 29.14
C PHE A 29 7.65 -8.03 29.17
N GLY A 30 8.56 -8.99 29.35
CA GLY A 30 9.99 -8.70 29.50
C GLY A 30 10.59 -7.96 28.31
N ASN A 31 11.67 -7.22 28.53
CA ASN A 31 12.45 -6.64 27.44
C ASN A 31 13.35 -7.71 26.84
N GLY A 32 13.24 -7.96 25.53
CA GLY A 32 14.03 -8.98 24.82
C GLY A 32 15.56 -8.78 24.86
N ASP A 33 16.03 -7.59 25.23
CA ASP A 33 17.46 -7.32 25.41
C ASP A 33 17.99 -7.69 26.84
N SER A 34 17.09 -8.04 27.76
CA SER A 34 17.46 -8.40 29.14
C SER A 34 17.92 -9.84 29.24
N GLN A 35 18.95 -10.09 30.09
CA GLN A 35 19.57 -11.41 30.23
C GLN A 35 18.79 -12.38 31.14
N HIS A 36 17.86 -11.91 31.96
CA HIS A 36 17.03 -12.77 32.82
C HIS A 36 15.94 -13.52 32.04
N SER A 37 15.25 -14.47 32.69
CA SER A 37 14.26 -15.34 32.05
C SER A 37 13.17 -14.58 31.29
N PHE A 38 12.57 -13.56 31.90
CA PHE A 38 11.55 -12.72 31.24
C PHE A 38 12.04 -12.13 29.91
N GLY A 39 13.30 -11.68 29.87
CA GLY A 39 13.88 -11.14 28.64
C GLY A 39 14.13 -12.24 27.60
N ARG A 40 14.63 -13.43 28.03
CA ARG A 40 14.88 -14.54 27.11
C ARG A 40 13.61 -15.08 26.47
N ASP A 41 12.50 -15.14 27.23
CA ASP A 41 11.21 -15.62 26.73
C ASP A 41 10.67 -14.66 25.65
N THR A 42 10.75 -13.36 25.91
CA THR A 42 10.40 -12.32 24.93
C THR A 42 11.32 -12.31 23.71
N ALA A 43 12.64 -12.45 23.90
CA ALA A 43 13.61 -12.56 22.81
C ALA A 43 13.30 -13.76 21.90
N LYS A 44 12.93 -14.91 22.51
CA LYS A 44 12.51 -16.10 21.77
C LYS A 44 11.26 -15.84 20.94
N ALA A 45 10.24 -15.19 21.50
CA ALA A 45 9.01 -14.85 20.78
C ALA A 45 9.28 -13.95 19.56
N ILE A 46 10.16 -12.95 19.69
CA ILE A 46 10.57 -12.10 18.58
C ILE A 46 11.33 -12.92 17.52
N ALA A 47 12.23 -13.82 17.94
CA ALA A 47 12.98 -14.67 17.02
C ALA A 47 12.07 -15.65 16.26
N ASP A 48 11.10 -16.27 16.93
CA ASP A 48 10.12 -17.18 16.33
C ASP A 48 9.21 -16.43 15.32
N ALA A 49 8.74 -15.24 15.68
CA ALA A 49 7.96 -14.37 14.80
C ALA A 49 8.75 -13.99 13.54
N ARG A 50 10.02 -13.61 13.72
CA ARG A 50 10.94 -13.29 12.61
C ARG A 50 11.15 -14.49 11.69
N ALA A 51 11.38 -15.67 12.24
CA ALA A 51 11.57 -16.90 11.47
C ALA A 51 10.30 -17.26 10.68
N THR A 52 9.12 -17.10 11.28
CA THR A 52 7.83 -17.31 10.61
C THR A 52 7.68 -16.40 9.40
N ILE A 53 7.87 -15.10 9.57
CA ILE A 53 7.75 -14.13 8.47
C ILE A 53 8.80 -14.43 7.40
N ALA A 54 10.05 -14.65 7.79
CA ALA A 54 11.14 -14.95 6.86
C ALA A 54 10.85 -16.17 5.98
N LYS A 55 10.30 -17.24 6.57
CA LYS A 55 9.87 -18.43 5.84
C LYS A 55 8.77 -18.11 4.82
N LEU A 56 7.78 -17.29 5.20
CA LEU A 56 6.64 -16.96 4.35
C LEU A 56 7.00 -16.10 3.14
N ILE A 57 8.09 -15.30 3.23
CA ILE A 57 8.58 -14.46 2.12
C ILE A 57 9.85 -15.02 1.46
N ASN A 58 10.26 -16.23 1.80
CA ASN A 58 11.44 -16.94 1.27
C ASN A 58 12.77 -16.19 1.48
N CYS A 59 12.97 -15.59 2.68
CA CYS A 59 14.24 -14.97 3.07
C CYS A 59 14.86 -15.63 4.30
N GLN A 60 16.09 -15.20 4.69
CA GLN A 60 16.68 -15.59 5.95
C GLN A 60 16.20 -14.66 7.09
N PRO A 61 16.10 -15.14 8.35
CA PRO A 61 15.70 -14.29 9.47
C PRO A 61 16.57 -13.06 9.68
N ASN A 62 17.85 -13.12 9.32
CA ASN A 62 18.78 -11.99 9.43
C ASN A 62 18.61 -10.92 8.34
N GLU A 63 17.79 -11.17 7.35
CA GLU A 63 17.43 -10.20 6.29
C GLU A 63 16.18 -9.38 6.63
N LEU A 64 15.44 -9.76 7.70
CA LEU A 64 14.22 -9.09 8.10
C LEU A 64 14.46 -8.17 9.30
N TYR A 65 13.93 -6.95 9.24
CA TYR A 65 14.02 -5.92 10.29
C TYR A 65 12.63 -5.40 10.62
N PHE A 66 12.29 -5.32 11.93
CA PHE A 66 11.03 -4.76 12.37
C PHE A 66 11.10 -3.24 12.48
N THR A 67 10.03 -2.58 12.04
CA THR A 67 9.83 -1.14 12.08
C THR A 67 8.49 -0.82 12.73
N ALA A 68 8.17 0.46 12.94
CA ALA A 68 6.88 0.86 13.48
C ALA A 68 5.77 0.97 12.41
N SER A 69 6.11 0.98 11.13
CA SER A 69 5.14 1.12 10.03
C SER A 69 5.78 0.87 8.67
N GLY A 70 4.97 0.70 7.62
CA GLY A 70 5.44 0.74 6.24
C GLY A 70 6.15 2.06 5.93
N THR A 71 5.62 3.19 6.40
CA THR A 71 6.24 4.51 6.21
C THR A 71 7.67 4.58 6.77
N GLU A 72 7.93 4.00 7.96
CA GLU A 72 9.29 3.93 8.50
C GLU A 72 10.18 3.05 7.61
N SER A 73 9.66 1.92 7.15
CA SER A 73 10.39 0.99 6.27
C SER A 73 10.78 1.65 4.94
N ASP A 74 9.85 2.36 4.28
CA ASP A 74 10.11 3.08 3.02
C ASP A 74 11.15 4.19 3.23
N ASN A 75 10.98 4.98 4.29
CA ASN A 75 11.95 6.03 4.63
C ASN A 75 13.35 5.45 4.86
N TRP A 76 13.43 4.31 5.57
CA TRP A 76 14.71 3.66 5.83
C TRP A 76 15.33 3.09 4.55
N ALA A 77 14.53 2.40 3.73
CA ALA A 77 14.99 1.87 2.45
C ALA A 77 15.54 2.98 1.55
N LEU A 78 14.77 4.06 1.33
CA LEU A 78 15.17 5.13 0.42
C LEU A 78 16.35 5.93 0.97
N LYS A 79 16.24 6.47 2.18
CA LYS A 79 17.25 7.34 2.78
C LYS A 79 18.51 6.55 3.09
N GLY A 80 18.36 5.36 3.69
CA GLY A 80 19.49 4.50 4.02
C GLY A 80 20.29 4.06 2.81
N ALA A 81 19.61 3.65 1.72
CA ALA A 81 20.29 3.27 0.48
C ALA A 81 20.95 4.48 -0.21
N ALA A 82 20.27 5.63 -0.27
CA ALA A 82 20.77 6.82 -0.91
C ALA A 82 22.09 7.29 -0.28
N PHE A 83 22.14 7.43 1.04
CA PHE A 83 23.37 7.89 1.73
C PHE A 83 24.49 6.85 1.71
N ALA A 84 24.17 5.57 1.88
CA ALA A 84 25.17 4.50 1.80
C ALA A 84 25.82 4.39 0.41
N ARG A 85 25.14 4.83 -0.65
CA ARG A 85 25.62 4.73 -2.03
C ARG A 85 25.97 6.06 -2.70
N LYS A 86 25.94 7.18 -2.00
CA LYS A 86 26.20 8.51 -2.57
C LYS A 86 27.58 8.66 -3.27
N ASN A 87 28.53 7.82 -2.93
CA ASN A 87 29.86 7.80 -3.58
C ASN A 87 29.84 7.10 -4.94
N ARG A 88 28.77 6.34 -5.27
CA ARG A 88 28.60 5.65 -6.55
C ARG A 88 27.82 6.50 -7.55
N GLY A 89 26.89 7.30 -7.07
CA GLY A 89 26.02 8.14 -7.87
C GLY A 89 25.06 8.93 -7.00
N ASN A 90 24.22 9.73 -7.63
CA ASN A 90 23.26 10.58 -6.93
C ASN A 90 21.85 10.54 -7.55
N HIS A 91 21.57 9.60 -8.44
CA HIS A 91 20.29 9.52 -9.13
C HIS A 91 19.40 8.44 -8.51
N ILE A 92 18.17 8.81 -8.21
CA ILE A 92 17.11 7.97 -7.64
C ILE A 92 15.92 8.02 -8.58
N ILE A 93 15.37 6.87 -8.91
CA ILE A 93 14.18 6.75 -9.75
C ILE A 93 13.05 6.15 -8.92
N ILE A 94 11.88 6.78 -8.91
CA ILE A 94 10.66 6.28 -8.28
C ILE A 94 9.48 6.38 -9.25
N SER A 95 8.38 5.66 -9.00
CA SER A 95 7.19 5.87 -9.78
C SER A 95 6.42 7.12 -9.33
N ALA A 96 5.69 7.75 -10.25
CA ALA A 96 4.86 8.92 -9.95
C ALA A 96 3.57 8.55 -9.17
N ILE A 97 3.29 7.26 -9.01
CA ILE A 97 2.11 6.72 -8.35
C ILE A 97 2.41 6.08 -6.99
N GLU A 98 3.58 6.36 -6.41
CA GLU A 98 4.00 5.86 -5.11
C GLU A 98 3.12 6.38 -3.97
N HIS A 99 3.13 5.65 -2.85
CA HIS A 99 2.61 6.17 -1.59
C HIS A 99 3.42 7.39 -1.13
N HIS A 100 2.79 8.33 -0.43
CA HIS A 100 3.46 9.54 0.08
C HIS A 100 4.71 9.25 0.94
N ALA A 101 4.80 8.08 1.58
CA ALA A 101 6.01 7.67 2.30
C ALA A 101 7.25 7.61 1.40
N VAL A 102 7.08 7.23 0.13
CA VAL A 102 8.14 7.18 -0.89
C VAL A 102 8.30 8.56 -1.55
N LEU A 103 7.20 9.18 -2.02
CA LEU A 103 7.24 10.49 -2.71
C LEU A 103 7.91 11.56 -1.85
N VAL A 104 7.42 11.76 -0.62
CA VAL A 104 7.94 12.80 0.29
C VAL A 104 9.37 12.48 0.74
N SER A 105 9.73 11.19 0.86
CA SER A 105 11.12 10.80 1.12
C SER A 105 12.05 11.14 -0.04
N ALA A 106 11.60 10.93 -1.28
CA ALA A 106 12.35 11.29 -2.48
C ALA A 106 12.46 12.82 -2.64
N GLU A 107 11.41 13.58 -2.37
CA GLU A 107 11.46 15.05 -2.32
C GLU A 107 12.47 15.56 -1.29
N TRP A 108 12.49 14.92 -0.11
CA TRP A 108 13.48 15.26 0.91
C TRP A 108 14.90 14.95 0.44
N LEU A 109 15.12 13.81 -0.24
CA LEU A 109 16.42 13.44 -0.82
C LEU A 109 16.84 14.41 -1.92
N ALA A 110 15.91 14.92 -2.73
CA ALA A 110 16.21 15.96 -3.72
C ALA A 110 16.76 17.24 -3.05
N LYS A 111 16.20 17.64 -1.91
CA LYS A 111 16.74 18.76 -1.09
C LYS A 111 18.11 18.46 -0.48
N GLN A 112 18.52 17.18 -0.40
CA GLN A 112 19.86 16.77 0.03
C GLN A 112 20.87 16.64 -1.12
N GLY A 113 20.49 17.03 -2.36
CA GLY A 113 21.36 17.05 -3.54
C GLY A 113 21.29 15.80 -4.41
N PHE A 114 20.36 14.88 -4.17
CA PHE A 114 20.09 13.77 -5.07
C PHE A 114 19.22 14.21 -6.26
N LYS A 115 19.52 13.70 -7.45
CA LYS A 115 18.63 13.81 -8.61
C LYS A 115 17.49 12.80 -8.45
N VAL A 116 16.24 13.23 -8.55
CA VAL A 116 15.05 12.35 -8.48
C VAL A 116 14.32 12.39 -9.80
N THR A 117 14.05 11.22 -10.38
CA THR A 117 13.20 11.07 -11.57
C THR A 117 11.93 10.33 -11.20
N LEU A 118 10.77 10.86 -11.62
CA LEU A 118 9.46 10.25 -11.48
C LEU A 118 9.09 9.57 -12.78
N LEU A 119 8.95 8.23 -12.76
CA LEU A 119 8.44 7.46 -13.90
C LEU A 119 6.93 7.62 -14.02
N LYS A 120 6.46 7.95 -15.19
CA LYS A 120 5.03 8.05 -15.47
C LYS A 120 4.44 6.68 -15.81
N PRO A 121 3.30 6.31 -15.19
CA PRO A 121 2.55 5.13 -15.61
C PRO A 121 1.86 5.37 -16.96
N ASP A 122 1.37 4.30 -17.57
CA ASP A 122 0.37 4.39 -18.62
C ASP A 122 -1.03 4.72 -18.04
N GLU A 123 -2.03 4.81 -18.91
CA GLU A 123 -3.41 5.16 -18.54
C GLU A 123 -4.08 4.11 -17.63
N THR A 124 -3.52 2.90 -17.53
CA THR A 124 -3.98 1.81 -16.65
C THR A 124 -3.22 1.76 -15.32
N GLY A 125 -2.22 2.64 -15.15
CA GLY A 125 -1.41 2.71 -13.93
C GLY A 125 -0.22 1.76 -13.92
N ILE A 126 0.20 1.19 -15.06
CA ILE A 126 1.39 0.33 -15.16
C ILE A 126 2.61 1.17 -15.50
N ILE A 127 3.70 0.96 -14.77
CA ILE A 127 5.04 1.46 -15.13
C ILE A 127 5.66 0.49 -16.13
N ASN A 128 5.73 0.90 -17.39
CA ASN A 128 6.33 0.08 -18.42
C ASN A 128 7.85 -0.03 -18.24
N VAL A 129 8.41 -1.21 -18.47
CA VAL A 129 9.86 -1.47 -18.37
C VAL A 129 10.66 -0.50 -19.25
N SER A 130 10.17 -0.25 -20.47
CA SER A 130 10.79 0.70 -21.40
C SER A 130 10.82 2.15 -20.89
N GLU A 131 9.94 2.52 -19.94
CA GLU A 131 9.98 3.83 -19.32
C GLU A 131 11.14 3.94 -18.33
N LEU A 132 11.42 2.86 -17.57
CA LEU A 132 12.61 2.80 -16.72
C LEU A 132 13.89 2.83 -17.57
N GLU A 133 13.97 2.04 -18.65
CA GLU A 133 15.14 1.98 -19.55
C GLU A 133 15.53 3.33 -20.15
N LYS A 134 14.55 4.21 -20.41
CA LYS A 134 14.82 5.58 -20.92
C LYS A 134 15.47 6.51 -19.92
N HIS A 135 15.29 6.26 -18.62
CA HIS A 135 15.66 7.20 -17.57
C HIS A 135 16.82 6.71 -16.68
N ILE A 136 17.08 5.39 -16.66
CA ILE A 136 18.15 4.81 -15.85
C ILE A 136 19.51 5.10 -16.49
N ASP A 137 20.48 5.48 -15.67
CA ASP A 137 21.84 5.83 -16.09
C ASP A 137 22.89 5.29 -15.09
N ASP A 138 24.17 5.47 -15.39
CA ASP A 138 25.29 5.00 -14.56
C ASP A 138 25.36 5.73 -13.19
N GLN A 139 24.67 6.84 -13.02
CA GLN A 139 24.55 7.56 -11.75
C GLN A 139 23.37 7.06 -10.92
N THR A 140 22.53 6.18 -11.47
CA THR A 140 21.37 5.65 -10.76
C THR A 140 21.83 4.67 -9.69
N ILE A 141 21.46 4.95 -8.44
CA ILE A 141 21.83 4.15 -7.27
C ILE A 141 20.66 3.36 -6.69
N LEU A 142 19.43 3.81 -6.95
CA LEU A 142 18.22 3.23 -6.40
C LEU A 142 17.03 3.43 -7.38
N VAL A 143 16.28 2.36 -7.60
CA VAL A 143 14.96 2.37 -8.21
C VAL A 143 13.97 1.90 -7.14
N SER A 144 12.87 2.64 -6.93
CA SER A 144 11.83 2.27 -5.96
C SER A 144 10.46 2.33 -6.62
N ILE A 145 9.81 1.18 -6.74
CA ILE A 145 8.49 1.06 -7.39
C ILE A 145 7.61 0.14 -6.55
N MET A 146 6.43 0.65 -6.17
CA MET A 146 5.46 -0.14 -5.41
C MET A 146 4.98 -1.35 -6.20
N HIS A 147 4.71 -2.47 -5.51
CA HIS A 147 4.25 -3.69 -6.18
C HIS A 147 2.79 -3.62 -6.61
N ALA A 148 1.94 -3.01 -5.78
CA ALA A 148 0.53 -2.78 -6.13
C ALA A 148 0.09 -1.41 -5.64
N ASN A 149 -0.63 -0.67 -6.49
CA ASN A 149 -1.08 0.67 -6.14
C ASN A 149 -2.27 0.64 -5.18
N ASN A 150 -2.21 1.45 -4.14
CA ASN A 150 -3.19 1.53 -3.06
C ASN A 150 -4.48 2.27 -3.43
N GLU A 151 -4.52 2.98 -4.55
CA GLU A 151 -5.69 3.73 -5.00
C GLU A 151 -6.45 3.01 -6.12
N VAL A 152 -5.75 2.57 -7.16
CA VAL A 152 -6.36 1.94 -8.33
C VAL A 152 -6.19 0.41 -8.37
N GLY A 153 -5.35 -0.15 -7.52
CA GLY A 153 -5.17 -1.60 -7.40
C GLY A 153 -4.24 -2.23 -8.44
N THR A 154 -3.73 -1.49 -9.40
CA THR A 154 -2.86 -2.00 -10.49
C THR A 154 -1.59 -2.61 -9.93
N ILE A 155 -1.22 -3.81 -10.41
CA ILE A 155 0.00 -4.54 -10.05
C ILE A 155 1.11 -4.17 -11.04
N GLN A 156 2.33 -3.92 -10.53
CA GLN A 156 3.50 -3.52 -11.32
C GLN A 156 4.37 -4.73 -11.67
N PRO A 157 5.04 -4.73 -12.83
CA PRO A 157 5.98 -5.77 -13.26
C PRO A 157 7.34 -5.63 -12.54
N ILE A 158 7.33 -5.74 -11.19
CA ILE A 158 8.49 -5.41 -10.37
C ILE A 158 9.69 -6.34 -10.60
N LYS A 159 9.47 -7.57 -11.05
CA LYS A 159 10.54 -8.52 -11.37
C LYS A 159 11.36 -8.06 -12.58
N GLU A 160 10.70 -7.64 -13.63
CA GLU A 160 11.32 -7.11 -14.84
C GLU A 160 12.01 -5.77 -14.55
N LEU A 161 11.36 -4.91 -13.78
CA LEU A 161 11.91 -3.61 -13.36
C LEU A 161 13.14 -3.78 -12.46
N ALA A 162 13.13 -4.75 -11.53
CA ALA A 162 14.28 -5.08 -10.68
C ALA A 162 15.46 -5.56 -11.52
N LYS A 163 15.19 -6.39 -12.55
CA LYS A 163 16.24 -6.85 -13.48
C LYS A 163 16.91 -5.68 -14.19
N VAL A 164 16.15 -4.74 -14.75
CA VAL A 164 16.70 -3.55 -15.41
C VAL A 164 17.54 -2.71 -14.43
N ALA A 165 17.05 -2.50 -13.19
CA ALA A 165 17.80 -1.78 -12.17
C ALA A 165 19.16 -2.45 -11.90
N HIS A 166 19.18 -3.77 -11.76
CA HIS A 166 20.42 -4.54 -11.52
C HIS A 166 21.37 -4.55 -12.71
N ASP A 167 20.86 -4.64 -13.94
CA ASP A 167 21.68 -4.58 -15.16
C ASP A 167 22.47 -3.26 -15.24
N HIS A 168 21.97 -2.17 -14.61
CA HIS A 168 22.67 -0.88 -14.46
C HIS A 168 23.36 -0.73 -13.10
N GLY A 169 23.30 -1.77 -12.26
CA GLY A 169 23.92 -1.83 -10.93
C GLY A 169 23.25 -0.94 -9.88
N ALA A 170 22.04 -0.46 -10.12
CA ALA A 170 21.21 0.19 -9.13
C ALA A 170 20.57 -0.83 -8.19
N LEU A 171 20.22 -0.41 -6.96
CA LEU A 171 19.36 -1.19 -6.06
C LEU A 171 17.91 -1.10 -6.49
N PHE A 172 17.14 -2.14 -6.16
CA PHE A 172 15.70 -2.14 -6.34
C PHE A 172 14.96 -2.29 -5.01
N HIS A 173 14.08 -1.34 -4.69
CA HIS A 173 13.16 -1.38 -3.56
C HIS A 173 11.72 -1.53 -4.07
N ALA A 174 10.91 -2.35 -3.39
CA ALA A 174 9.49 -2.47 -3.64
C ALA A 174 8.67 -2.22 -2.37
N ASP A 175 7.75 -1.25 -2.42
CA ASP A 175 6.67 -1.15 -1.43
C ASP A 175 5.61 -2.23 -1.74
N CYS A 176 5.58 -3.28 -0.91
CA CYS A 176 4.66 -4.40 -1.02
C CYS A 176 3.48 -4.31 -0.03
N VAL A 177 3.26 -3.16 0.59
CA VAL A 177 2.22 -2.98 1.63
C VAL A 177 0.83 -3.39 1.13
N GLN A 178 0.50 -3.10 -0.13
CA GLN A 178 -0.80 -3.45 -0.70
C GLN A 178 -0.83 -4.82 -1.41
N SER A 179 0.31 -5.43 -1.70
CA SER A 179 0.37 -6.72 -2.39
C SER A 179 0.43 -7.91 -1.43
N VAL A 180 1.13 -7.77 -0.30
CA VAL A 180 1.28 -8.84 0.72
C VAL A 180 -0.05 -9.51 1.12
N PRO A 181 -1.18 -8.80 1.28
CA PRO A 181 -2.44 -9.46 1.62
C PRO A 181 -2.99 -10.41 0.54
N TYR A 182 -2.58 -10.22 -0.71
CA TYR A 182 -3.23 -10.81 -1.88
C TYR A 182 -2.29 -11.65 -2.76
N MET A 183 -0.99 -11.57 -2.53
CA MET A 183 0.03 -12.23 -3.36
C MET A 183 1.10 -12.87 -2.47
N HIS A 184 1.52 -14.08 -2.83
CA HIS A 184 2.70 -14.66 -2.22
C HIS A 184 3.94 -13.85 -2.58
N ILE A 185 4.61 -13.33 -1.58
CA ILE A 185 5.86 -12.58 -1.76
C ILE A 185 7.03 -13.55 -1.65
N ASP A 186 7.72 -13.77 -2.76
CA ASP A 186 9.01 -14.46 -2.78
C ASP A 186 10.10 -13.45 -3.16
N VAL A 187 10.87 -13.03 -2.16
CA VAL A 187 11.90 -11.99 -2.34
C VAL A 187 12.98 -12.41 -3.34
N LYS A 188 13.22 -13.72 -3.50
CA LYS A 188 14.22 -14.24 -4.45
C LYS A 188 13.68 -14.25 -5.88
N ASP A 189 12.40 -14.57 -6.07
CA ASP A 189 11.76 -14.55 -7.38
C ASP A 189 11.59 -13.11 -7.88
N ILE A 190 11.15 -12.21 -7.01
CA ILE A 190 11.06 -10.77 -7.31
C ILE A 190 12.44 -10.19 -7.63
N GLY A 191 13.47 -10.65 -6.92
CA GLY A 191 14.83 -10.13 -7.07
C GLY A 191 15.04 -8.75 -6.44
N ALA A 192 14.14 -8.27 -5.58
CA ALA A 192 14.31 -6.99 -4.92
C ALA A 192 15.42 -7.03 -3.86
N ASP A 193 16.14 -5.92 -3.71
CA ASP A 193 17.13 -5.73 -2.65
C ASP A 193 16.50 -5.37 -1.31
N MET A 194 15.36 -4.69 -1.36
CA MET A 194 14.60 -4.26 -0.19
C MET A 194 13.10 -4.36 -0.48
N ILE A 195 12.33 -4.80 0.53
CA ILE A 195 10.86 -4.88 0.43
C ILE A 195 10.24 -4.36 1.73
N THR A 196 9.26 -3.48 1.59
CA THR A 196 8.47 -2.92 2.68
C THR A 196 7.11 -3.59 2.79
N PHE A 197 6.64 -3.86 4.03
CA PHE A 197 5.27 -4.26 4.32
C PHE A 197 4.81 -3.84 5.72
N SER A 198 3.49 -3.83 5.96
CA SER A 198 2.87 -3.31 7.19
C SER A 198 1.70 -4.17 7.63
N ALA A 199 1.68 -4.57 8.90
CA ALA A 199 0.75 -5.57 9.42
C ALA A 199 -0.73 -5.21 9.29
N HIS A 200 -1.09 -3.93 9.45
CA HIS A 200 -2.48 -3.49 9.45
C HIS A 200 -3.19 -3.61 8.09
N LYS A 201 -2.50 -3.99 7.03
CA LYS A 201 -3.09 -4.24 5.71
C LYS A 201 -3.52 -5.69 5.52
N PHE A 202 -3.03 -6.62 6.34
CA PHE A 202 -3.37 -8.04 6.31
C PHE A 202 -3.93 -8.55 7.64
N TYR A 203 -4.83 -7.75 8.25
CA TYR A 203 -5.53 -8.08 9.49
C TYR A 203 -4.63 -8.24 10.71
N GLY A 204 -3.45 -7.63 10.69
CA GLY A 204 -2.54 -7.49 11.81
C GLY A 204 -2.73 -6.17 12.56
N PRO A 205 -1.94 -5.97 13.65
CA PRO A 205 -1.99 -4.74 14.44
C PRO A 205 -1.41 -3.54 13.69
N LYS A 206 -1.90 -2.34 14.03
CA LYS A 206 -1.24 -1.07 13.69
C LYS A 206 0.04 -0.92 14.50
N GLY A 207 0.96 -0.07 14.06
CA GLY A 207 2.18 0.24 14.82
C GLY A 207 3.31 -0.78 14.66
N VAL A 208 3.26 -1.62 13.63
CA VAL A 208 4.34 -2.52 13.23
C VAL A 208 4.39 -2.68 11.72
N GLY A 209 5.60 -2.61 11.19
CA GLY A 209 5.97 -2.93 9.82
C GLY A 209 7.24 -3.77 9.79
N ALA A 210 7.69 -4.10 8.60
CA ALA A 210 8.96 -4.78 8.41
C ALA A 210 9.63 -4.31 7.11
N LEU A 211 10.96 -4.32 7.15
CA LEU A 211 11.81 -4.10 6.01
C LEU A 211 12.66 -5.35 5.78
N TYR A 212 12.51 -5.97 4.61
CA TYR A 212 13.48 -6.93 4.11
C TYR A 212 14.65 -6.18 3.51
N ILE A 213 15.88 -6.61 3.85
CA ILE A 213 17.12 -6.12 3.27
C ILE A 213 17.96 -7.34 2.89
N ARG A 214 18.25 -7.48 1.60
CA ARG A 214 19.04 -8.60 1.08
C ARG A 214 20.37 -8.75 1.80
N ASN A 215 20.74 -9.98 2.11
CA ASN A 215 21.99 -10.27 2.81
C ASN A 215 23.19 -9.70 2.08
N GLY A 216 24.10 -9.10 2.84
CA GLY A 216 25.29 -8.41 2.32
C GLY A 216 25.07 -6.97 1.85
N LEU A 217 23.81 -6.53 1.68
CA LEU A 217 23.52 -5.12 1.41
C LEU A 217 23.66 -4.31 2.69
N LYS A 218 24.42 -3.20 2.61
CA LYS A 218 24.56 -2.23 3.70
C LYS A 218 23.83 -0.95 3.32
N ILE A 219 22.95 -0.49 4.20
CA ILE A 219 22.29 0.80 4.12
C ILE A 219 22.50 1.56 5.43
N ASP A 220 22.43 2.89 5.39
CA ASP A 220 22.57 3.71 6.59
C ASP A 220 21.35 3.57 7.49
N LYS A 221 21.56 3.69 8.81
CA LYS A 221 20.48 3.61 9.80
C LYS A 221 19.59 4.83 9.72
N LEU A 222 18.27 4.61 9.79
CA LEU A 222 17.31 5.71 9.90
C LEU A 222 17.12 6.12 11.38
N VAL A 223 16.95 5.14 12.26
CA VAL A 223 16.70 5.34 13.70
C VAL A 223 17.92 4.87 14.48
N SER A 224 18.72 5.83 14.95
CA SER A 224 19.87 5.55 15.81
C SER A 224 19.42 5.25 17.24
N GLY A 225 20.10 4.29 17.93
CA GLY A 225 19.73 3.88 19.29
C GLY A 225 20.59 2.73 19.80
N GLY A 226 20.00 1.90 20.64
CA GLY A 226 20.64 0.72 21.22
C GLY A 226 20.88 -0.43 20.23
N GLY A 227 21.14 -1.63 20.79
CA GLY A 227 21.48 -2.84 20.01
C GLY A 227 20.32 -3.52 19.29
N GLN A 228 19.10 -3.01 19.41
CA GLN A 228 17.92 -3.60 18.81
C GLN A 228 18.08 -3.79 17.29
N GLU A 229 17.33 -4.74 16.74
CA GLU A 229 17.41 -5.10 15.32
C GLU A 229 18.88 -5.23 14.84
N ARG A 230 19.70 -5.92 15.61
CA ARG A 230 21.15 -6.13 15.31
C ARG A 230 21.91 -4.81 15.12
N SER A 231 21.57 -3.82 15.96
CA SER A 231 22.11 -2.45 15.91
C SER A 231 21.79 -1.67 14.65
N GLN A 232 20.81 -2.10 13.85
CA GLN A 232 20.41 -1.40 12.64
C GLN A 232 19.23 -0.44 12.85
N ARG A 233 18.35 -0.73 13.83
CA ARG A 233 17.21 0.13 14.16
C ARG A 233 17.01 0.14 15.68
N GLY A 234 17.25 1.29 16.29
CA GLY A 234 17.14 1.50 17.74
C GLY A 234 15.68 1.56 18.22
N GLY A 235 15.50 1.34 19.53
CA GLY A 235 14.20 1.39 20.20
C GLY A 235 13.70 0.01 20.65
N THR A 236 13.12 -0.03 21.85
CA THR A 236 12.60 -1.26 22.44
C THR A 236 11.62 -1.96 21.50
N SER A 237 11.81 -3.27 21.32
CA SER A 237 10.98 -4.07 20.43
C SER A 237 9.53 -4.13 20.90
N ASN A 238 8.58 -3.84 20.00
CA ASN A 238 7.14 -3.97 20.27
C ASN A 238 6.73 -5.45 20.13
N THR A 239 7.06 -6.28 21.12
CA THR A 239 6.86 -7.72 21.08
C THR A 239 5.43 -8.12 20.75
N PRO A 240 4.38 -7.55 21.42
CA PRO A 240 3.01 -7.91 21.07
C PRO A 240 2.70 -7.70 19.59
N ALA A 241 3.08 -6.54 19.04
CA ALA A 241 2.79 -6.22 17.65
C ALA A 241 3.62 -7.07 16.66
N ILE A 242 4.87 -7.41 17.00
CA ILE A 242 5.73 -8.28 16.18
C ILE A 242 5.14 -9.69 16.09
N VAL A 243 4.71 -10.27 17.23
CA VAL A 243 4.04 -11.58 17.26
C VAL A 243 2.71 -11.52 16.49
N GLY A 244 1.94 -10.43 16.70
CA GLY A 244 0.71 -10.19 15.96
C GLY A 244 0.92 -10.11 14.46
N MET A 245 1.98 -9.44 14.00
CA MET A 245 2.33 -9.36 12.57
C MET A 245 2.64 -10.74 11.97
N ALA A 246 3.43 -11.56 12.66
CA ALA A 246 3.75 -12.90 12.20
C ALA A 246 2.50 -13.78 12.12
N LYS A 247 1.64 -13.75 13.13
CA LYS A 247 0.39 -14.50 13.16
C LYS A 247 -0.58 -14.05 12.06
N ALA A 248 -0.68 -12.74 11.83
CA ALA A 248 -1.51 -12.18 10.78
C ALA A 248 -1.04 -12.61 9.38
N LEU A 249 0.27 -12.59 9.13
CA LEU A 249 0.82 -13.01 7.84
C LEU A 249 0.65 -14.51 7.60
N GLU A 250 0.82 -15.35 8.64
CA GLU A 250 0.55 -16.78 8.57
C GLU A 250 -0.90 -17.06 8.15
N ILE A 251 -1.88 -16.43 8.85
CA ILE A 251 -3.30 -16.58 8.53
C ILE A 251 -3.62 -16.04 7.11
N ALA A 252 -3.06 -14.90 6.75
CA ALA A 252 -3.27 -14.30 5.44
C ALA A 252 -2.78 -15.24 4.33
N ASN A 253 -1.61 -15.84 4.50
CA ASN A 253 -1.03 -16.77 3.54
C ASN A 253 -1.83 -18.08 3.43
N GLU A 254 -2.27 -18.66 4.57
CA GLU A 254 -3.09 -19.87 4.60
C GLU A 254 -4.46 -19.70 3.92
N GLN A 255 -5.06 -18.52 4.03
CA GLN A 255 -6.41 -18.22 3.54
C GLN A 255 -6.42 -17.44 2.22
N MET A 256 -5.27 -17.18 1.63
CA MET A 256 -5.09 -16.23 0.52
C MET A 256 -5.99 -16.55 -0.67
N GLU A 257 -5.93 -17.75 -1.19
CA GLU A 257 -6.70 -18.15 -2.39
C GLU A 257 -8.21 -18.02 -2.16
N GLN A 258 -8.70 -18.52 -1.01
CA GLN A 258 -10.12 -18.44 -0.66
C GLN A 258 -10.59 -17.00 -0.50
N ASN A 259 -9.82 -16.18 0.22
CA ASN A 259 -10.13 -14.78 0.44
C ASN A 259 -10.09 -13.99 -0.86
N ASN A 260 -9.08 -14.21 -1.70
CA ASN A 260 -8.95 -13.54 -3.00
C ASN A 260 -10.13 -13.85 -3.91
N ALA A 261 -10.54 -15.12 -4.02
CA ALA A 261 -11.67 -15.52 -4.84
C ALA A 261 -12.98 -14.87 -4.36
N HIS A 262 -13.20 -14.84 -3.04
CA HIS A 262 -14.36 -14.20 -2.43
C HIS A 262 -14.37 -12.68 -2.69
N ILE A 263 -13.26 -12.01 -2.38
CA ILE A 263 -13.12 -10.55 -2.50
C ILE A 263 -13.23 -10.13 -3.97
N ALA A 264 -12.60 -10.85 -4.89
CA ALA A 264 -12.70 -10.58 -6.32
C ALA A 264 -14.14 -10.66 -6.82
N LYS A 265 -14.89 -11.69 -6.39
CA LYS A 265 -16.31 -11.83 -6.73
C LYS A 265 -17.15 -10.63 -6.27
N LEU A 266 -16.92 -10.14 -5.06
CA LEU A 266 -17.60 -8.95 -4.52
C LEU A 266 -17.26 -7.69 -5.33
N ARG A 267 -15.96 -7.49 -5.59
CA ARG A 267 -15.47 -6.36 -6.38
C ARG A 267 -16.02 -6.38 -7.80
N ASP A 268 -15.98 -7.52 -8.48
CA ASP A 268 -16.42 -7.62 -9.88
C ASP A 268 -17.91 -7.35 -9.98
N HIS A 269 -18.73 -7.91 -9.09
CA HIS A 269 -20.16 -7.61 -9.03
C HIS A 269 -20.42 -6.11 -8.77
N PHE A 270 -19.68 -5.49 -7.85
CA PHE A 270 -19.76 -4.04 -7.61
C PHE A 270 -19.42 -3.25 -8.87
N VAL A 271 -18.31 -3.59 -9.53
CA VAL A 271 -17.82 -2.91 -10.75
C VAL A 271 -18.86 -3.03 -11.87
N ASP A 272 -19.38 -4.22 -12.12
CA ASP A 272 -20.35 -4.47 -13.19
C ASP A 272 -21.65 -3.68 -12.98
N ARG A 273 -22.16 -3.68 -11.75
CA ARG A 273 -23.36 -2.90 -11.40
C ARG A 273 -23.12 -1.39 -11.55
N VAL A 274 -22.02 -0.87 -11.03
CA VAL A 274 -21.70 0.57 -11.12
C VAL A 274 -21.60 1.01 -12.58
N LEU A 275 -20.91 0.25 -13.42
CA LEU A 275 -20.75 0.58 -14.84
C LEU A 275 -22.06 0.46 -15.64
N ALA A 276 -22.94 -0.46 -15.26
CA ALA A 276 -24.23 -0.65 -15.94
C ALA A 276 -25.29 0.35 -15.51
N GLU A 277 -25.28 0.79 -14.24
CA GLU A 277 -26.39 1.54 -13.63
C GLU A 277 -26.10 3.03 -13.46
N ILE A 278 -24.83 3.46 -13.47
CA ILE A 278 -24.44 4.86 -13.26
C ILE A 278 -23.76 5.39 -14.53
N PRO A 279 -24.39 6.29 -15.27
CA PRO A 279 -23.79 6.91 -16.46
C PRO A 279 -22.68 7.88 -16.08
N TYR A 280 -21.83 8.27 -17.05
CA TYR A 280 -20.72 9.22 -16.86
C TYR A 280 -19.81 8.81 -15.69
N VAL A 281 -19.38 7.56 -15.71
CA VAL A 281 -18.44 6.97 -14.76
C VAL A 281 -17.27 6.36 -15.51
N ARG A 282 -16.07 6.63 -15.02
CA ARG A 282 -14.82 6.02 -15.46
C ARG A 282 -14.33 5.05 -14.39
N PHE A 283 -14.01 3.83 -14.79
CA PHE A 283 -13.24 2.91 -13.95
C PHE A 283 -11.75 3.20 -14.11
N ASN A 284 -11.02 3.36 -12.99
CA ASN A 284 -9.60 3.68 -12.95
C ASN A 284 -8.76 2.44 -12.60
N GLY A 285 -7.62 2.31 -13.28
CA GLY A 285 -6.68 1.20 -13.09
C GLY A 285 -6.81 0.09 -14.15
N ASN A 286 -5.91 -0.88 -14.07
CA ASN A 286 -5.89 -2.03 -14.97
C ASN A 286 -7.01 -3.02 -14.58
N ARG A 287 -7.70 -3.60 -15.58
CA ARG A 287 -8.80 -4.54 -15.31
C ARG A 287 -8.32 -5.95 -14.99
N ASP A 288 -7.21 -6.37 -15.57
CA ASP A 288 -6.72 -7.74 -15.51
C ASP A 288 -5.59 -7.90 -14.50
N HIS A 289 -4.62 -6.97 -14.48
CA HIS A 289 -3.47 -6.99 -13.59
C HIS A 289 -3.70 -6.10 -12.37
N ARG A 290 -4.43 -6.63 -11.38
CA ARG A 290 -4.84 -5.88 -10.19
C ARG A 290 -5.04 -6.75 -8.96
N VAL A 291 -4.90 -6.15 -7.78
CA VAL A 291 -5.30 -6.80 -6.53
C VAL A 291 -6.82 -7.00 -6.46
N PRO A 292 -7.29 -8.06 -5.80
CA PRO A 292 -8.73 -8.40 -5.81
C PRO A 292 -9.62 -7.39 -5.10
N SER A 293 -9.06 -6.60 -4.16
CA SER A 293 -9.86 -5.84 -3.20
C SER A 293 -10.26 -4.44 -3.64
N ILE A 294 -9.57 -3.81 -4.60
CA ILE A 294 -9.74 -2.38 -4.88
C ILE A 294 -10.57 -2.16 -6.14
N ALA A 295 -11.55 -1.27 -6.06
CA ALA A 295 -12.25 -0.66 -7.19
C ALA A 295 -12.18 0.87 -7.06
N ASN A 296 -11.67 1.54 -8.07
CA ASN A 296 -11.59 3.00 -8.12
C ASN A 296 -12.39 3.53 -9.30
N PHE A 297 -13.23 4.53 -9.04
CA PHE A 297 -14.05 5.17 -10.05
C PHE A 297 -13.91 6.67 -9.96
N SER A 298 -14.02 7.33 -11.09
CA SER A 298 -14.27 8.77 -11.19
C SER A 298 -15.68 9.00 -11.74
N PHE A 299 -16.48 9.76 -11.01
CA PHE A 299 -17.85 10.13 -11.38
C PHE A 299 -17.84 11.57 -11.88
N GLU A 300 -18.22 11.78 -13.13
CA GLU A 300 -18.26 13.10 -13.72
C GLU A 300 -19.38 13.97 -13.13
N PHE A 301 -19.15 15.29 -13.10
CA PHE A 301 -20.09 16.33 -12.65
C PHE A 301 -20.41 16.33 -11.16
N VAL A 302 -19.61 15.67 -10.35
CA VAL A 302 -19.77 15.60 -8.89
C VAL A 302 -18.39 15.69 -8.19
N GLU A 303 -18.41 16.15 -6.95
CA GLU A 303 -17.23 16.19 -6.08
C GLU A 303 -17.18 14.94 -5.19
N GLY A 304 -16.00 14.35 -5.07
CA GLY A 304 -15.77 13.15 -4.28
C GLY A 304 -16.13 13.32 -2.79
N GLU A 305 -15.89 14.49 -2.21
CA GLU A 305 -16.28 14.79 -0.83
C GLU A 305 -17.81 14.69 -0.62
N GLY A 306 -18.59 15.17 -1.60
CA GLY A 306 -20.05 15.04 -1.55
C GLY A 306 -20.48 13.57 -1.57
N ILE A 307 -19.81 12.74 -2.39
CA ILE A 307 -20.06 11.29 -2.43
C ILE A 307 -19.70 10.66 -1.10
N LEU A 308 -18.49 10.95 -0.54
CA LEU A 308 -18.04 10.43 0.76
C LEU A 308 -19.05 10.73 1.86
N MET A 309 -19.52 11.98 1.94
CA MET A 309 -20.48 12.41 2.95
C MET A 309 -21.82 11.66 2.82
N LEU A 310 -22.36 11.53 1.62
CA LEU A 310 -23.63 10.84 1.41
C LEU A 310 -23.53 9.33 1.64
N MET A 311 -22.40 8.71 1.29
CA MET A 311 -22.14 7.30 1.58
C MET A 311 -21.98 7.05 3.08
N ASP A 312 -21.26 7.90 3.82
CA ASP A 312 -21.13 7.80 5.27
C ASP A 312 -22.50 7.96 5.98
N LEU A 313 -23.33 8.92 5.56
CA LEU A 313 -24.70 9.08 6.04
C LEU A 313 -25.58 7.85 5.75
N ALA A 314 -25.28 7.12 4.66
CA ALA A 314 -25.95 5.84 4.34
C ALA A 314 -25.34 4.65 5.12
N GLY A 315 -24.30 4.88 5.93
CA GLY A 315 -23.62 3.86 6.71
C GLY A 315 -22.57 3.07 5.94
N VAL A 316 -22.06 3.58 4.81
CA VAL A 316 -21.04 2.93 3.97
C VAL A 316 -19.75 3.75 4.00
N ALA A 317 -18.73 3.24 4.67
CA ALA A 317 -17.42 3.84 4.72
C ALA A 317 -16.62 3.54 3.45
N VAL A 318 -16.20 4.60 2.74
CA VAL A 318 -15.39 4.54 1.51
C VAL A 318 -14.30 5.62 1.59
N SER A 319 -13.42 5.72 0.59
CA SER A 319 -12.32 6.69 0.60
C SER A 319 -12.24 7.46 -0.71
N SER A 320 -11.84 8.73 -0.66
CA SER A 320 -11.36 9.42 -1.85
C SER A 320 -9.95 8.94 -2.22
N GLY A 321 -9.56 9.03 -3.49
CA GLY A 321 -8.20 8.69 -3.92
C GLY A 321 -7.12 9.50 -3.18
N SER A 322 -7.44 10.74 -2.78
CA SER A 322 -6.56 11.66 -2.05
C SER A 322 -6.56 11.48 -0.52
N ALA A 323 -7.15 10.43 0.03
CA ALA A 323 -7.34 10.24 1.49
C ALA A 323 -6.04 10.26 2.32
N CYS A 324 -4.86 10.14 1.72
CA CYS A 324 -3.58 10.23 2.42
C CYS A 324 -3.10 11.68 2.65
N SER A 325 -3.72 12.66 2.01
CA SER A 325 -3.51 14.09 2.25
C SER A 325 -4.69 14.65 3.04
N SER A 326 -4.72 14.37 4.34
CA SER A 326 -5.80 14.79 5.24
C SER A 326 -6.10 16.28 5.10
N GLY A 327 -7.24 16.61 4.48
CA GLY A 327 -7.77 17.96 4.38
C GLY A 327 -7.37 18.76 3.15
N SER A 328 -6.69 18.22 2.14
CA SER A 328 -6.49 18.94 0.88
C SER A 328 -7.59 18.57 -0.13
N LEU A 329 -8.11 19.61 -0.80
CA LEU A 329 -9.04 19.48 -1.94
C LEU A 329 -8.31 19.03 -3.22
N ASP A 330 -7.03 18.68 -3.13
CA ASP A 330 -6.22 18.34 -4.29
C ASP A 330 -6.65 16.97 -4.87
N PRO A 331 -6.73 16.88 -6.19
CA PRO A 331 -7.04 15.63 -6.88
C PRO A 331 -5.94 14.59 -6.64
N SER A 332 -6.27 13.31 -6.78
CA SER A 332 -5.32 12.22 -6.62
C SER A 332 -4.12 12.38 -7.56
N HIS A 333 -2.90 12.43 -6.99
CA HIS A 333 -1.66 12.45 -7.77
C HIS A 333 -1.52 11.19 -8.65
N VAL A 334 -2.06 10.05 -8.21
CA VAL A 334 -2.08 8.79 -8.96
C VAL A 334 -2.90 8.96 -10.24
N LEU A 335 -4.13 9.45 -10.12
CA LEU A 335 -5.01 9.65 -11.27
C LEU A 335 -4.46 10.70 -12.24
N LEU A 336 -3.89 11.79 -11.72
CA LEU A 336 -3.23 12.80 -12.56
C LEU A 336 -2.01 12.22 -13.28
N ALA A 337 -1.19 11.41 -12.62
CA ALA A 337 -0.05 10.74 -13.25
C ALA A 337 -0.47 9.76 -14.35
N MET A 338 -1.64 9.12 -14.21
CA MET A 338 -2.27 8.26 -15.22
C MET A 338 -2.94 9.03 -16.37
N GLY A 339 -2.90 10.37 -16.35
CA GLY A 339 -3.51 11.21 -17.38
C GLY A 339 -5.02 11.39 -17.27
N VAL A 340 -5.62 11.08 -16.11
CA VAL A 340 -7.03 11.42 -15.86
C VAL A 340 -7.18 12.93 -15.75
N PRO A 341 -8.10 13.57 -16.52
CA PRO A 341 -8.33 15.01 -16.43
C PRO A 341 -8.65 15.44 -15.00
N ILE A 342 -8.19 16.63 -14.61
CA ILE A 342 -8.33 17.12 -13.24
C ILE A 342 -9.80 17.20 -12.80
N GLU A 343 -10.69 17.63 -13.70
CA GLU A 343 -12.12 17.79 -13.46
C GLU A 343 -12.79 16.42 -13.20
N VAL A 344 -12.30 15.36 -13.84
CA VAL A 344 -12.79 13.99 -13.66
C VAL A 344 -12.20 13.35 -12.40
N SER A 345 -10.96 13.73 -12.08
CA SER A 345 -10.24 13.21 -10.92
C SER A 345 -10.83 13.67 -9.58
N HIS A 346 -11.43 14.88 -9.51
CA HIS A 346 -12.13 15.39 -8.32
C HIS A 346 -13.32 14.52 -7.87
N GLY A 347 -14.02 13.87 -8.81
CA GLY A 347 -15.11 12.95 -8.51
C GLY A 347 -14.68 11.52 -8.18
N SER A 348 -13.40 11.30 -7.81
CA SER A 348 -12.90 9.93 -7.62
C SER A 348 -13.20 9.37 -6.24
N ILE A 349 -13.60 8.09 -6.22
CA ILE A 349 -13.85 7.31 -4.99
C ILE A 349 -13.18 5.93 -5.13
N ARG A 350 -12.49 5.53 -4.07
CA ARG A 350 -11.96 4.18 -3.91
C ARG A 350 -12.88 3.37 -2.99
N PHE A 351 -13.28 2.22 -3.46
CA PHE A 351 -13.93 1.16 -2.69
C PHE A 351 -12.92 0.03 -2.49
N SER A 352 -12.80 -0.50 -1.28
CA SER A 352 -11.90 -1.63 -1.03
C SER A 352 -12.55 -2.65 -0.11
N PHE A 353 -12.67 -3.86 -0.62
CA PHE A 353 -13.40 -4.97 -0.03
C PHE A 353 -12.49 -5.83 0.85
N GLY A 354 -13.07 -6.44 1.89
CA GLY A 354 -12.38 -7.34 2.80
C GLY A 354 -13.06 -8.70 2.89
N LYS A 355 -12.37 -9.63 3.55
CA LYS A 355 -12.81 -11.04 3.68
C LYS A 355 -14.15 -11.25 4.39
N HIS A 356 -14.66 -10.25 5.09
CA HIS A 356 -15.92 -10.33 5.85
C HIS A 356 -17.09 -9.61 5.17
N ASN A 357 -16.84 -8.91 4.07
CA ASN A 357 -17.92 -8.27 3.33
C ASN A 357 -18.82 -9.29 2.64
N THR A 358 -20.07 -8.93 2.42
CA THR A 358 -21.09 -9.79 1.82
C THR A 358 -21.65 -9.21 0.52
N MET A 359 -22.33 -10.04 -0.27
CA MET A 359 -22.95 -9.60 -1.51
C MET A 359 -24.09 -8.62 -1.25
N GLU A 360 -24.85 -8.82 -0.16
CA GLU A 360 -25.92 -7.93 0.27
C GLU A 360 -25.41 -6.54 0.64
N GLU A 361 -24.21 -6.46 1.23
CA GLU A 361 -23.53 -5.20 1.50
C GLU A 361 -23.14 -4.50 0.21
N VAL A 362 -22.66 -5.25 -0.79
CA VAL A 362 -22.29 -4.74 -2.11
C VAL A 362 -23.53 -4.18 -2.81
N ASP A 363 -24.64 -4.93 -2.86
CA ASP A 363 -25.88 -4.49 -3.49
C ASP A 363 -26.44 -3.22 -2.84
N TYR A 364 -26.47 -3.20 -1.51
CA TYR A 364 -26.90 -2.01 -0.77
C TYR A 364 -26.03 -0.79 -1.08
N ALA A 365 -24.69 -0.97 -1.13
CA ALA A 365 -23.77 0.14 -1.38
C ALA A 365 -23.93 0.70 -2.80
N VAL A 366 -24.15 -0.15 -3.81
CA VAL A 366 -24.40 0.31 -5.19
C VAL A 366 -25.68 1.13 -5.26
N ASP A 367 -26.78 0.66 -4.63
CA ASP A 367 -28.04 1.39 -4.61
C ASP A 367 -27.88 2.76 -3.95
N LYS A 368 -27.16 2.84 -2.81
CA LYS A 368 -26.89 4.12 -2.13
C LYS A 368 -25.97 5.03 -2.92
N LEU A 369 -24.96 4.48 -3.59
CA LEU A 369 -24.08 5.23 -4.46
C LEU A 369 -24.85 5.86 -5.64
N LYS A 370 -25.72 5.10 -6.27
CA LYS A 370 -26.59 5.56 -7.35
C LYS A 370 -27.48 6.73 -6.91
N ASP A 371 -28.12 6.60 -5.74
CA ASP A 371 -28.93 7.67 -5.15
C ASP A 371 -28.09 8.92 -4.86
N ALA A 372 -26.89 8.74 -4.28
CA ALA A 372 -25.98 9.82 -3.97
C ALA A 372 -25.53 10.59 -5.23
N ILE A 373 -25.09 9.87 -6.26
CA ILE A 373 -24.65 10.46 -7.53
C ILE A 373 -25.80 11.20 -8.21
N ALA A 374 -26.99 10.62 -8.26
CA ALA A 374 -28.15 11.26 -8.85
C ALA A 374 -28.51 12.59 -8.14
N ARG A 375 -28.49 12.58 -6.80
CA ARG A 375 -28.73 13.78 -5.98
C ARG A 375 -27.68 14.86 -6.20
N LEU A 376 -26.39 14.50 -6.21
CA LEU A 376 -25.31 15.47 -6.41
C LEU A 376 -25.34 16.09 -7.80
N ARG A 377 -25.63 15.29 -8.85
CA ARG A 377 -25.79 15.80 -10.22
C ARG A 377 -26.97 16.75 -10.37
N GLN A 378 -28.08 16.54 -9.65
CA GLN A 378 -29.19 17.50 -9.64
C GLN A 378 -28.79 18.88 -9.09
N MET A 379 -27.80 18.93 -8.23
CA MET A 379 -27.29 20.16 -7.62
C MET A 379 -26.09 20.75 -8.38
N SER A 380 -25.52 20.01 -9.31
CA SER A 380 -24.31 20.41 -10.04
C SER A 380 -24.66 21.41 -11.14
N PRO A 381 -23.99 22.58 -11.20
CA PRO A 381 -24.19 23.53 -12.29
C PRO A 381 -23.65 23.02 -13.63
N LEU A 382 -22.82 21.97 -13.61
CA LEU A 382 -22.18 21.39 -14.79
C LEU A 382 -23.04 20.30 -15.47
N PHE A 383 -24.11 19.85 -14.83
CA PHE A 383 -24.93 18.75 -15.30
C PHE A 383 -26.34 19.18 -15.66
N ASN A 384 -26.74 18.95 -16.92
CA ASN A 384 -28.09 19.23 -17.37
C ASN A 384 -28.99 18.00 -17.16
N VAL A 385 -29.84 18.04 -16.14
CA VAL A 385 -30.75 16.95 -15.77
C VAL A 385 -31.73 16.60 -16.92
N LYS A 386 -32.12 17.57 -17.76
CA LYS A 386 -33.11 17.35 -18.84
C LYS A 386 -32.50 16.60 -20.02
N THR A 387 -31.22 16.85 -20.33
CA THR A 387 -30.51 16.21 -21.46
C THR A 387 -29.67 15.03 -21.02
N GLY A 388 -29.45 14.86 -19.71
CA GLY A 388 -28.56 13.82 -19.15
C GLY A 388 -27.10 14.02 -19.52
N GLY A 389 -26.64 15.27 -19.72
CA GLY A 389 -25.27 15.58 -20.10
C GLY A 389 -24.87 17.01 -19.72
N THR A 390 -23.83 17.55 -20.36
CA THR A 390 -23.32 18.91 -20.10
C THR A 390 -24.33 19.98 -20.60
N TYR A 391 -24.33 21.13 -19.93
CA TYR A 391 -24.90 22.33 -20.56
C TYR A 391 -24.01 22.72 -21.77
N ASN A 392 -24.60 22.94 -22.92
CA ASN A 392 -23.88 23.59 -24.02
C ASN A 392 -23.55 25.00 -23.59
N VAL A 393 -22.29 25.27 -23.28
CA VAL A 393 -21.76 26.62 -23.02
C VAL A 393 -21.33 27.23 -24.32
#